data_0e3d00535f3d1bd5677d9450b5317eb2
#
_entry.id   0e3d00535f3d1bd5677d9450b5317eb2
#
_cell.length_a   1.000
_cell.length_b   1.000
_cell.length_c   1.000
_cell.angle_alpha   90.00
_cell.angle_beta   90.00
_cell.angle_gamma   90.00
#
_symmetry.space_group_name_H-M   'P 1'
#
loop_
_entity.id
_entity.type
_entity.pdbx_description
1 polymer ?
#
loop_
_entity_poly.entity_id
_entity_poly.type
_entity_poly.pdbx_seq_one_letter_code
_entity_poly.pdbx_strand_id
1 'polypeptide(L)'
;MKDAETQFGPSIFPRVTAAFFVCLLIGSLSLACVGTVAVIGPVFSHGDNVAHVDGKIVSIGPDRDFVLETTGGQHFVFQCTDQCRASLGHLQRHLREHAHTDVYYVQGPNNSLMAMNVD
;
A
#
# COMPACT_ATOMS: atom_id res chain seq x y z
N MET A 1 -57.68 -6.03 -37.62
CA MET A 1 -56.85 -6.34 -37.55
C MET A 1 -55.79 -5.54 -37.31
N LYS A 2 -55.34 -4.84 -37.07
CA LYS A 2 -54.44 -4.02 -36.95
C LYS A 2 -53.81 -3.92 -35.69
N ASP A 3 -54.03 -4.55 -34.80
CA ASP A 3 -53.61 -4.23 -33.51
C ASP A 3 -52.39 -4.96 -33.02
N ALA A 4 -51.82 -5.71 -33.89
CA ALA A 4 -50.80 -6.60 -33.42
C ALA A 4 -49.45 -5.95 -33.25
N GLU A 5 -49.26 -4.84 -33.90
CA GLU A 5 -47.94 -4.44 -33.96
C GLU A 5 -47.49 -3.59 -32.85
N THR A 6 -48.26 -3.22 -32.01
CA THR A 6 -47.88 -2.27 -31.00
C THR A 6 -47.16 -2.87 -29.80
N GLN A 7 -46.98 -4.16 -29.82
CA GLN A 7 -46.51 -4.80 -28.62
C GLN A 7 -45.00 -4.85 -28.46
N PHE A 8 -44.31 -4.45 -29.49
CA PHE A 8 -42.93 -4.71 -29.42
C PHE A 8 -42.06 -3.56 -29.05
N GLY A 9 -42.42 -2.60 -28.73
CA GLY A 9 -41.51 -1.58 -28.68
C GLY A 9 -40.88 -1.36 -27.36
N PRO A 10 -41.56 -0.86 -26.44
CA PRO A 10 -40.95 -0.12 -25.39
C PRO A 10 -40.45 -0.93 -24.20
N SER A 11 -40.77 -2.20 -24.16
CA SER A 11 -40.50 -2.92 -22.93
C SER A 11 -39.10 -3.48 -22.80
N ILE A 12 -38.40 -3.69 -23.89
CA ILE A 12 -37.09 -4.29 -23.88
C ILE A 12 -36.00 -3.26 -23.75
N PHE A 13 -36.15 -2.16 -24.44
CA PHE A 13 -35.12 -1.10 -24.44
C PHE A 13 -34.80 -0.51 -23.05
N PRO A 14 -35.77 -0.17 -22.22
CA PRO A 14 -35.44 0.38 -20.92
C PRO A 14 -34.76 -0.63 -20.00
N ARG A 15 -35.02 -1.90 -20.14
CA ARG A 15 -34.37 -2.93 -19.34
C ARG A 15 -32.91 -3.12 -19.72
N VAL A 16 -32.63 -3.13 -21.02
CA VAL A 16 -31.26 -3.24 -21.51
C VAL A 16 -30.45 -2.00 -21.14
N THR A 17 -31.04 -0.83 -21.27
CA THR A 17 -30.42 0.42 -20.91
C THR A 17 -30.09 0.47 -19.42
N ALA A 18 -31.04 0.07 -18.58
CA ALA A 18 -30.82 0.03 -17.14
C ALA A 18 -29.70 -0.94 -16.76
N ALA A 19 -29.65 -2.12 -17.33
CA ALA A 19 -28.59 -3.08 -17.10
C ALA A 19 -27.22 -2.55 -17.53
N PHE A 20 -27.15 -1.85 -18.63
CA PHE A 20 -25.94 -1.24 -19.14
C PHE A 20 -25.42 -0.14 -18.19
N PHE A 21 -26.29 0.72 -17.70
CA PHE A 21 -25.91 1.74 -16.72
C PHE A 21 -25.43 1.14 -15.41
N VAL A 22 -26.06 0.09 -14.92
CA VAL A 22 -25.64 -0.60 -13.71
C VAL A 22 -24.25 -1.21 -13.89
N CYS A 23 -23.98 -1.83 -15.03
CA CYS A 23 -22.66 -2.38 -15.33
C CYS A 23 -21.59 -1.30 -15.41
N LEU A 24 -21.90 -0.15 -16.01
CA LEU A 24 -20.98 0.99 -16.05
C LEU A 24 -20.69 1.56 -14.66
N LEU A 25 -21.69 1.67 -13.81
CA LEU A 25 -21.51 2.15 -12.45
C LEU A 25 -20.65 1.19 -11.62
N ILE A 26 -20.90 -0.10 -11.71
CA ILE A 26 -20.08 -1.11 -11.01
C ILE A 26 -18.65 -1.10 -11.53
N GLY A 27 -18.48 -1.01 -12.85
CA GLY A 27 -17.16 -0.95 -13.47
C GLY A 27 -16.37 0.28 -13.04
N SER A 28 -17.01 1.45 -12.99
CA SER A 28 -16.34 2.68 -12.58
C SER A 28 -15.97 2.69 -11.09
N LEU A 29 -16.82 2.14 -10.23
CA LEU A 29 -16.52 1.96 -8.83
C LEU A 29 -15.34 1.01 -8.62
N SER A 30 -15.27 -0.08 -9.37
CA SER A 30 -14.17 -1.02 -9.29
C SER A 30 -12.84 -0.37 -9.71
N LEU A 31 -12.86 0.43 -10.77
CA LEU A 31 -11.67 1.18 -11.19
C LEU A 31 -11.23 2.21 -10.16
N ALA A 32 -12.16 2.87 -9.50
CA ALA A 32 -11.84 3.83 -8.46
C ALA A 32 -11.17 3.15 -7.25
N CYS A 33 -11.63 1.97 -6.87
CA CYS A 33 -11.02 1.21 -5.76
C CYS A 33 -9.62 0.73 -6.11
N VAL A 34 -9.38 0.27 -7.34
CA VAL A 34 -8.06 -0.15 -7.79
C VAL A 34 -7.12 1.05 -7.91
N GLY A 35 -7.65 2.18 -8.38
CA GLY A 35 -6.87 3.41 -8.50
C GLY A 35 -6.41 3.97 -7.16
N THR A 36 -7.23 3.86 -6.12
CA THR A 36 -6.84 4.35 -4.79
C THR A 36 -5.77 3.48 -4.13
N VAL A 37 -5.75 2.19 -4.39
CA VAL A 37 -4.69 1.32 -3.88
C VAL A 37 -3.37 1.60 -4.61
N ALA A 38 -3.41 1.98 -5.88
CA ALA A 38 -2.20 2.30 -6.63
C ALA A 38 -1.60 3.66 -6.27
N VAL A 39 -2.38 4.58 -5.73
CA VAL A 39 -1.91 5.92 -5.34
C VAL A 39 -1.31 5.95 -3.93
N ILE A 40 -1.55 4.92 -3.11
CA ILE A 40 -0.88 4.79 -1.81
C ILE A 40 0.47 4.06 -1.95
N GLY A 41 0.96 3.93 -3.15
CA GLY A 41 2.35 3.59 -3.38
C GLY A 41 3.27 4.72 -2.87
N PRO A 42 4.47 4.42 -2.45
CA PRO A 42 5.34 5.33 -1.72
C PRO A 42 5.69 6.56 -2.55
N VAL A 43 5.07 7.67 -2.26
CA VAL A 43 5.29 8.94 -2.94
C VAL A 43 6.32 9.80 -2.22
N PHE A 44 7.19 9.22 -1.44
CA PHE A 44 8.20 10.01 -0.75
C PHE A 44 9.60 9.49 -1.01
N SER A 45 10.06 9.67 -2.24
CA SER A 45 11.48 9.62 -2.48
C SER A 45 12.04 11.03 -2.26
N HIS A 46 12.73 11.23 -1.19
CA HIS A 46 13.54 12.41 -1.00
C HIS A 46 14.92 12.12 -1.57
N GLY A 47 15.23 12.64 -2.75
CA GLY A 47 16.55 12.56 -3.37
C GLY A 47 17.12 11.15 -3.47
N ASP A 48 17.77 10.81 -4.55
CA ASP A 48 18.54 9.58 -4.73
C ASP A 48 17.95 8.25 -4.23
N ASN A 49 16.66 7.99 -4.53
CA ASN A 49 15.99 6.71 -4.26
C ASN A 49 15.84 6.31 -2.78
N VAL A 50 15.97 7.23 -1.86
CA VAL A 50 15.72 6.97 -0.44
C VAL A 50 14.25 7.14 -0.13
N ALA A 51 13.62 6.08 0.36
CA ALA A 51 12.24 6.10 0.83
C ALA A 51 12.20 6.23 2.35
N HIS A 52 11.03 6.57 2.88
CA HIS A 52 10.81 6.78 4.30
C HIS A 52 9.53 6.08 4.73
N VAL A 53 9.56 5.45 5.89
CA VAL A 53 8.39 4.88 6.54
C VAL A 53 8.54 5.06 8.05
N ASP A 54 7.42 5.21 8.73
CA ASP A 54 7.38 5.38 10.18
C ASP A 54 6.50 4.32 10.84
N GLY A 55 6.79 4.02 12.07
CA GLY A 55 6.09 3.03 12.85
C GLY A 55 6.75 2.72 14.17
N LYS A 56 6.66 1.47 14.59
CA LYS A 56 7.32 0.95 15.80
C LYS A 56 8.06 -0.33 15.48
N ILE A 57 9.25 -0.47 16.04
CA ILE A 57 9.99 -1.73 15.93
C ILE A 57 9.31 -2.78 16.81
N VAL A 58 8.96 -3.92 16.21
CA VAL A 58 8.28 -5.01 16.91
C VAL A 58 9.15 -6.24 17.11
N SER A 59 10.23 -6.38 16.34
CA SER A 59 11.21 -7.44 16.55
C SER A 59 12.56 -7.07 15.95
N ILE A 60 13.62 -7.66 16.49
CA ILE A 60 15.00 -7.50 16.00
C ILE A 60 15.60 -8.90 15.85
N GLY A 61 16.16 -9.18 14.68
CA GLY A 61 16.84 -10.43 14.38
C GLY A 61 18.33 -10.40 14.70
N PRO A 62 19.03 -11.52 14.49
CA PRO A 62 20.44 -11.67 14.90
C PRO A 62 21.41 -10.78 14.13
N ASP A 63 21.14 -10.46 12.89
CA ASP A 63 22.02 -9.65 12.04
C ASP A 63 21.60 -8.19 11.95
N ARG A 64 20.97 -7.68 13.00
CA ARG A 64 20.38 -6.33 13.06
C ARG A 64 19.21 -6.15 12.07
N ASP A 65 18.65 -7.24 11.56
CA ASP A 65 17.41 -7.17 10.84
C ASP A 65 16.30 -6.79 11.81
N PHE A 66 15.36 -6.01 11.40
CA PHE A 66 14.24 -5.64 12.27
C PHE A 66 12.93 -5.54 11.49
N VAL A 67 11.85 -5.69 12.21
CA VAL A 67 10.49 -5.55 11.68
C VAL A 67 9.88 -4.28 12.25
N LEU A 68 9.39 -3.43 11.35
CA LEU A 68 8.66 -2.22 11.69
C LEU A 68 7.18 -2.46 11.43
N GLU A 69 6.34 -2.12 12.39
CA GLU A 69 4.89 -2.10 12.23
C GLU A 69 4.42 -0.66 12.12
N THR A 70 3.75 -0.35 11.01
CA THR A 70 3.18 0.98 10.80
C THR A 70 1.90 1.18 11.58
N THR A 71 1.42 2.40 11.66
CA THR A 71 0.14 2.73 12.29
C THR A 71 -1.04 1.99 11.65
N GLY A 72 -0.93 1.65 10.36
CA GLY A 72 -1.93 0.86 9.65
C GLY A 72 -1.83 -0.65 9.87
N GLY A 73 -0.89 -1.12 10.68
CA GLY A 73 -0.69 -2.54 10.94
C GLY A 73 0.11 -3.28 9.87
N GLN A 74 0.76 -2.57 8.96
CA GLN A 74 1.63 -3.19 7.96
C GLN A 74 3.00 -3.46 8.56
N HIS A 75 3.58 -4.60 8.21
CA HIS A 75 4.91 -4.99 8.65
C HIS A 75 5.92 -4.86 7.52
N PHE A 76 7.03 -4.20 7.81
CA PHE A 76 8.16 -4.08 6.91
C PHE A 76 9.38 -4.71 7.55
N VAL A 77 10.07 -5.56 6.79
CA VAL A 77 11.32 -6.20 7.24
C VAL A 77 12.49 -5.44 6.64
N PHE A 78 13.34 -4.88 7.49
CA PHE A 78 14.51 -4.13 7.08
C PHE A 78 15.79 -4.86 7.43
N GLN A 79 16.77 -4.74 6.56
CA GLN A 79 18.14 -5.18 6.82
C GLN A 79 18.97 -3.96 7.17
N CYS A 80 19.65 -4.03 8.31
CA CYS A 80 20.56 -2.99 8.75
C CYS A 80 22.02 -3.47 8.53
N THR A 81 22.54 -3.21 7.35
CA THR A 81 23.90 -3.59 6.96
C THR A 81 24.91 -2.54 7.36
N ASP A 82 26.15 -2.64 6.86
CA ASP A 82 27.22 -1.71 7.20
C ASP A 82 26.93 -0.25 6.85
N GLN A 83 26.03 -0.01 5.90
CA GLN A 83 25.60 1.32 5.53
C GLN A 83 24.53 1.90 6.46
N CYS A 84 23.93 1.07 7.29
CA CYS A 84 22.92 1.48 8.26
C CYS A 84 23.57 2.19 9.43
N ARG A 85 23.12 3.40 9.71
CA ARG A 85 23.70 4.24 10.77
C ARG A 85 23.17 3.90 12.17
N ALA A 86 22.23 2.98 12.28
CA ALA A 86 21.68 2.59 13.57
C ALA A 86 22.52 1.48 14.21
N SER A 87 22.90 1.68 15.47
CA SER A 87 23.52 0.62 16.27
C SER A 87 22.48 -0.37 16.78
N LEU A 88 22.91 -1.58 17.12
CA LEU A 88 22.03 -2.56 17.75
C LEU A 88 21.41 -2.03 19.04
N GLY A 89 22.17 -1.33 19.85
CA GLY A 89 21.67 -0.75 21.11
C GLY A 89 20.59 0.29 20.87
N HIS A 90 20.71 1.09 19.81
CA HIS A 90 19.69 2.06 19.42
C HIS A 90 18.39 1.35 19.01
N LEU A 91 18.47 0.33 18.15
CA LEU A 91 17.31 -0.46 17.75
C LEU A 91 16.63 -1.15 18.95
N GLN A 92 17.43 -1.73 19.84
CA GLN A 92 16.91 -2.38 21.05
C GLN A 92 16.20 -1.40 21.98
N ARG A 93 16.69 -0.16 22.07
CA ARG A 93 16.03 0.87 22.86
C ARG A 93 14.65 1.21 22.27
N HIS A 94 14.56 1.43 20.96
CA HIS A 94 13.28 1.67 20.28
C HIS A 94 12.30 0.52 20.51
N LEU A 95 12.78 -0.72 20.43
CA LEU A 95 11.93 -1.89 20.68
C LEU A 95 11.40 -1.91 22.12
N ARG A 96 12.25 -1.68 23.11
CA ARG A 96 11.84 -1.72 24.52
C ARG A 96 10.89 -0.59 24.90
N GLU A 97 11.13 0.58 24.35
CA GLU A 97 10.38 1.78 24.69
C GLU A 97 9.10 1.91 23.85
N HIS A 98 8.89 1.02 22.87
CA HIS A 98 7.82 1.13 21.88
C HIS A 98 7.79 2.52 21.23
N ALA A 99 8.97 3.07 21.01
CA ALA A 99 9.12 4.42 20.52
C ALA A 99 8.70 4.55 19.07
N HIS A 100 8.20 5.73 18.72
CA HIS A 100 7.99 6.06 17.32
C HIS A 100 9.34 6.03 16.61
N THR A 101 9.37 5.39 15.45
CA THR A 101 10.61 5.13 14.73
C THR A 101 10.44 5.52 13.26
N ASP A 102 11.34 6.36 12.79
CA ASP A 102 11.40 6.74 11.38
C ASP A 102 12.53 5.97 10.71
N VAL A 103 12.22 5.28 9.62
CA VAL A 103 13.19 4.49 8.87
C VAL A 103 13.35 5.06 7.48
N TYR A 104 14.58 5.44 7.15
CA TYR A 104 14.98 5.84 5.81
C TYR A 104 15.69 4.65 5.16
N TYR A 105 15.21 4.24 4.00
CA TYR A 105 15.66 3.01 3.38
C TYR A 105 15.78 3.10 1.87
N VAL A 106 16.54 2.18 1.30
CA VAL A 106 16.63 1.98 -0.14
C VAL A 106 16.23 0.55 -0.48
N GLN A 107 15.81 0.34 -1.70
CA GLN A 107 15.52 -1.00 -2.18
C GLN A 107 16.82 -1.69 -2.58
N GLY A 108 17.08 -2.83 -1.99
CA GLY A 108 18.22 -3.67 -2.30
C GLY A 108 17.90 -4.77 -3.30
N PRO A 109 18.83 -5.72 -3.51
CA PRO A 109 18.61 -6.85 -4.39
C PRO A 109 17.49 -7.75 -3.89
N ASN A 110 16.78 -8.42 -4.80
CA ASN A 110 15.69 -9.33 -4.50
C ASN A 110 14.53 -8.67 -3.72
N ASN A 111 14.26 -7.41 -4.00
CA ASN A 111 13.23 -6.61 -3.31
C ASN A 111 13.44 -6.50 -1.80
N SER A 112 14.67 -6.68 -1.33
CA SER A 112 14.99 -6.43 0.08
C SER A 112 14.93 -4.94 0.40
N LEU A 113 14.62 -4.61 1.65
CA LEU A 113 14.59 -3.24 2.14
C LEU A 113 15.82 -3.02 3.01
N MET A 114 16.69 -2.13 2.60
CA MET A 114 17.93 -1.84 3.32
C MET A 114 17.80 -0.52 4.06
N ALA A 115 17.79 -0.57 5.38
CA ALA A 115 17.73 0.61 6.20
C ALA A 115 19.05 1.39 6.09
N MET A 116 18.95 2.70 5.93
CA MET A 116 20.08 3.62 5.88
C MET A 116 20.20 4.41 7.17
N ASN A 117 19.08 4.84 7.71
CA ASN A 117 19.00 5.54 8.98
C ASN A 117 17.74 5.15 9.74
N VAL A 118 17.82 5.16 11.06
CA VAL A 118 16.72 4.87 11.96
C VAL A 118 16.76 5.91 13.08
N ASP A 119 15.69 6.72 13.18
CA ASP A 119 15.56 7.79 14.18
C ASP A 119 14.38 7.57 15.11
#